data_765705519559397718d60cf9b4efb2e8
#
_entry.id   765705519559397718d60cf9b4efb2e8
#
_cell.length_a   1.000
_cell.length_b   1.000
_cell.length_c   1.000
_cell.angle_alpha   90.00
_cell.angle_beta   90.00
_cell.angle_gamma   90.00
#
_symmetry.space_group_name_H-M   'P 1'
#
loop_
_entity.id
_entity.type
_entity.pdbx_description
1 polymer ?
#
loop_
_entity_poly.entity_id
_entity_poly.type
_entity_poly.pdbx_seq_one_letter_code
_entity_poly.pdbx_strand_id
1 'polypeptide(L)'
;MIRENLQKIKLPPNVQLLAASKTQSVKVIEEIFASGITHFGENRVEEAKDKLDQLPDDIRAKTTWHLIGHLQSRKVKEAVELFDWIDSVDSLELAEKINLAAQAQSKTINQLIQVNVSGEASKSGYMLVGWESDAYLYKKFARDMRQINLLANIKLCGLMTIAPQFATAEETRPIFQNVKLLQQRLQEDFPELSLPVLSMGMSEDYEVAIEEGATMVRLGRIILGERR
;
A
#
# COMPACT_ATOMS: atom_id res chain seq x y z
N MET A 1 12.34 16.89 16.20
CA MET A 1 12.74 15.53 15.83
C MET A 1 12.01 15.06 14.55
N ILE A 2 10.68 14.94 14.49
CA ILE A 2 9.94 14.51 13.28
C ILE A 2 10.26 15.39 12.07
N ARG A 3 10.16 16.70 12.20
CA ARG A 3 10.44 17.66 11.13
C ARG A 3 11.89 17.59 10.63
N GLU A 4 12.84 17.40 11.52
CA GLU A 4 14.26 17.26 11.18
C GLU A 4 14.54 15.94 10.43
N ASN A 5 13.86 14.85 10.85
CA ASN A 5 13.96 13.57 10.17
C ASN A 5 13.37 13.64 8.76
N LEU A 6 12.19 14.27 8.60
CA LEU A 6 11.57 14.47 7.29
C LEU A 6 12.44 15.30 6.34
N GLN A 7 13.17 16.31 6.84
CA GLN A 7 14.09 17.11 6.02
C GLN A 7 15.29 16.31 5.47
N LYS A 8 15.65 15.21 6.13
CA LYS A 8 16.75 14.32 5.67
C LYS A 8 16.28 13.36 4.58
N ILE A 9 14.97 13.10 4.48
CA ILE A 9 14.40 12.19 3.50
C ILE A 9 14.29 12.95 2.17
N LYS A 10 15.07 12.52 1.18
CA LYS A 10 15.04 13.10 -0.17
C LYS A 10 14.22 12.19 -1.08
N LEU A 11 13.03 12.64 -1.44
CA LEU A 11 12.19 11.92 -2.39
C LEU A 11 12.10 12.68 -3.72
N PRO A 12 12.18 11.97 -4.85
CA PRO A 12 11.83 12.53 -6.14
C PRO A 12 10.39 13.07 -6.14
N PRO A 13 10.08 14.12 -6.92
CA PRO A 13 8.74 14.73 -6.93
C PRO A 13 7.59 13.78 -7.28
N ASN A 14 7.88 12.70 -7.99
CA ASN A 14 6.93 11.67 -8.41
C ASN A 14 6.76 10.52 -7.40
N VAL A 15 7.43 10.60 -6.25
CA VAL A 15 7.34 9.57 -5.20
C VAL A 15 6.54 10.11 -4.02
N GLN A 16 5.41 9.46 -3.75
CA GLN A 16 4.56 9.78 -2.60
C GLN A 16 5.13 9.17 -1.32
N LEU A 17 5.25 9.99 -0.26
CA LEU A 17 5.52 9.52 1.08
C LEU A 17 4.20 9.15 1.76
N LEU A 18 4.11 7.91 2.24
CA LEU A 18 3.07 7.43 3.13
C LEU A 18 3.69 7.25 4.52
N ALA A 19 3.22 8.00 5.51
CA ALA A 19 3.66 7.87 6.89
C ALA A 19 2.98 6.67 7.55
N ALA A 20 3.76 5.63 7.88
CA ALA A 20 3.25 4.46 8.60
C ALA A 20 3.05 4.82 10.09
N SER A 21 1.84 5.27 10.43
CA SER A 21 1.47 5.81 11.75
C SER A 21 0.99 4.77 12.76
N LYS A 22 1.04 3.48 12.39
CA LYS A 22 0.71 2.38 13.30
C LYS A 22 1.40 2.53 14.66
N THR A 23 0.68 2.27 15.75
CA THR A 23 1.13 2.39 17.14
C THR A 23 1.44 3.82 17.62
N GLN A 24 1.18 4.84 16.80
CA GLN A 24 1.41 6.23 17.16
C GLN A 24 0.14 6.88 17.71
N SER A 25 0.32 7.90 18.56
CA SER A 25 -0.79 8.70 19.08
C SER A 25 -1.29 9.71 18.04
N VAL A 26 -2.50 10.21 18.21
CA VAL A 26 -3.08 11.29 17.40
C VAL A 26 -2.18 12.53 17.39
N LYS A 27 -1.59 12.90 18.52
CA LYS A 27 -0.64 14.02 18.61
C LYS A 27 0.56 13.87 17.66
N VAL A 28 1.09 12.66 17.50
CA VAL A 28 2.18 12.39 16.55
C VAL A 28 1.69 12.55 15.10
N ILE A 29 0.46 12.14 14.81
CA ILE A 29 -0.16 12.32 13.49
C ILE A 29 -0.31 13.81 13.18
N GLU A 30 -0.76 14.62 14.13
CA GLU A 30 -0.84 16.10 14.01
C GLU A 30 0.54 16.73 13.71
N GLU A 31 1.61 16.27 14.40
CA GLU A 31 2.98 16.76 14.17
C GLU A 31 3.49 16.40 12.75
N ILE A 32 3.19 15.18 12.28
CA ILE A 32 3.54 14.73 10.93
C ILE A 32 2.75 15.55 9.89
N PHE A 33 1.45 15.75 10.09
CA PHE A 33 0.60 16.57 9.24
C PHE A 33 1.08 18.02 9.16
N ALA A 34 1.41 18.63 10.30
CA ALA A 34 1.96 19.98 10.38
C ALA A 34 3.32 20.12 9.65
N SER A 35 3.99 18.99 9.35
CA SER A 35 5.22 18.94 8.55
C SER A 35 4.95 18.75 7.05
N GLY A 36 3.67 18.77 6.61
CA GLY A 36 3.24 18.71 5.22
C GLY A 36 2.94 17.31 4.68
N ILE A 37 2.94 16.28 5.52
CA ILE A 37 2.58 14.92 5.12
C ILE A 37 1.07 14.72 5.28
N THR A 38 0.42 14.24 4.22
CA THR A 38 -1.04 14.06 4.16
C THR A 38 -1.47 12.61 3.99
N HIS A 39 -0.57 11.68 3.65
CA HIS A 39 -0.87 10.26 3.50
C HIS A 39 -0.41 9.47 4.72
N PHE A 40 -1.34 8.77 5.36
CA PHE A 40 -1.11 7.98 6.56
C PHE A 40 -1.49 6.53 6.35
N GLY A 41 -0.68 5.61 6.89
CA GLY A 41 -0.89 4.17 6.75
C GLY A 41 -1.06 3.48 8.11
N GLU A 42 -2.15 2.74 8.23
CA GLU A 42 -2.47 1.93 9.42
C GLU A 42 -2.49 0.45 9.10
N ASN A 43 -2.13 -0.36 10.08
CA ASN A 43 -2.13 -1.82 9.93
C ASN A 43 -3.44 -2.47 10.36
N ARG A 44 -4.23 -1.83 11.22
CA ARG A 44 -5.43 -2.40 11.85
C ARG A 44 -6.58 -1.43 11.78
N VAL A 45 -7.76 -1.96 11.44
CA VAL A 45 -8.99 -1.18 11.29
C VAL A 45 -9.40 -0.57 12.62
N GLU A 46 -9.33 -1.32 13.72
CA GLU A 46 -9.69 -0.86 15.05
C GLU A 46 -8.81 0.29 15.52
N GLU A 47 -7.50 0.16 15.34
CA GLU A 47 -6.54 1.21 15.71
C GLU A 47 -6.77 2.49 14.89
N ALA A 48 -7.05 2.35 13.59
CA ALA A 48 -7.37 3.49 12.74
C ALA A 48 -8.65 4.19 13.21
N LYS A 49 -9.70 3.42 13.55
CA LYS A 49 -10.95 3.98 14.06
C LYS A 49 -10.73 4.83 15.30
N ASP A 50 -10.05 4.28 16.30
CA ASP A 50 -9.79 4.99 17.56
C ASP A 50 -9.01 6.30 17.35
N LYS A 51 -8.11 6.34 16.35
CA LYS A 51 -7.35 7.54 16.00
C LYS A 51 -8.21 8.55 15.24
N LEU A 52 -8.96 8.09 14.24
CA LEU A 52 -9.80 8.94 13.40
C LEU A 52 -10.93 9.59 14.19
N ASP A 53 -11.47 8.90 15.19
CA ASP A 53 -12.50 9.42 16.08
C ASP A 53 -11.97 10.54 17.03
N GLN A 54 -10.65 10.61 17.24
CA GLN A 54 -9.97 11.60 18.07
C GLN A 54 -9.28 12.71 17.27
N LEU A 55 -9.11 12.50 15.94
CA LEU A 55 -8.40 13.44 15.10
C LEU A 55 -9.30 14.67 14.80
N PRO A 56 -8.76 15.91 14.87
CA PRO A 56 -9.51 17.11 14.49
C PRO A 56 -10.07 17.01 13.07
N ASP A 57 -11.33 17.44 12.90
CA ASP A 57 -12.05 17.32 11.62
C ASP A 57 -11.33 18.01 10.44
N ASP A 58 -10.70 19.15 10.71
CA ASP A 58 -9.97 19.90 9.70
C ASP A 58 -8.68 19.19 9.23
N ILE A 59 -8.06 18.39 10.09
CA ILE A 59 -6.92 17.52 9.73
C ILE A 59 -7.45 16.27 9.01
N ARG A 60 -8.49 15.64 9.56
CA ARG A 60 -9.10 14.45 8.94
C ARG A 60 -9.55 14.72 7.50
N ALA A 61 -10.15 15.87 7.24
CA ALA A 61 -10.61 16.25 5.90
C ALA A 61 -9.47 16.51 4.89
N LYS A 62 -8.24 16.73 5.37
CA LYS A 62 -7.05 17.00 4.53
C LYS A 62 -6.07 15.84 4.48
N THR A 63 -6.40 14.72 5.10
CA THR A 63 -5.55 13.54 5.16
C THR A 63 -6.15 12.38 4.38
N THR A 64 -5.30 11.56 3.79
CA THR A 64 -5.65 10.35 3.05
C THR A 64 -5.20 9.14 3.85
N TRP A 65 -6.11 8.20 4.08
CA TRP A 65 -5.87 7.06 4.95
C TRP A 65 -5.78 5.76 4.17
N HIS A 66 -4.70 5.03 4.39
CA HIS A 66 -4.38 3.77 3.76
C HIS A 66 -4.42 2.63 4.77
N LEU A 67 -5.13 1.56 4.45
CA LEU A 67 -4.97 0.28 5.14
C LEU A 67 -3.82 -0.49 4.47
N ILE A 68 -2.68 -0.56 5.15
CA ILE A 68 -1.48 -1.23 4.67
C ILE A 68 -1.23 -2.61 5.32
N GLY A 69 -2.01 -2.98 6.32
CA GLY A 69 -1.99 -4.30 6.95
C GLY A 69 -3.06 -5.22 6.38
N HIS A 70 -2.93 -6.54 6.62
CA HIS A 70 -3.86 -7.53 6.11
C HIS A 70 -5.30 -7.26 6.55
N LEU A 71 -6.22 -7.23 5.59
CA LEU A 71 -7.65 -7.01 5.82
C LEU A 71 -8.40 -8.33 5.95
N GLN A 72 -8.90 -8.59 7.15
CA GLN A 72 -9.80 -9.71 7.37
C GLN A 72 -11.18 -9.43 6.77
N SER A 73 -11.77 -10.42 6.08
CA SER A 73 -13.08 -10.28 5.41
C SER A 73 -14.20 -9.74 6.31
N ARG A 74 -14.21 -10.08 7.59
CA ARG A 74 -15.22 -9.59 8.56
C ARG A 74 -15.11 -8.10 8.86
N LYS A 75 -13.96 -7.47 8.55
CA LYS A 75 -13.69 -6.05 8.81
C LYS A 75 -13.86 -5.16 7.57
N VAL A 76 -14.23 -5.74 6.44
CA VAL A 76 -14.32 -5.01 5.16
C VAL A 76 -15.28 -3.81 5.25
N LYS A 77 -16.45 -3.97 5.88
CA LYS A 77 -17.44 -2.88 6.01
C LYS A 77 -16.85 -1.67 6.75
N GLU A 78 -16.20 -1.94 7.88
CA GLU A 78 -15.57 -0.90 8.71
C GLU A 78 -14.34 -0.28 8.02
N ALA A 79 -13.54 -1.11 7.32
CA ALA A 79 -12.42 -0.62 6.55
C ALA A 79 -12.86 0.37 5.43
N VAL A 80 -13.91 0.04 4.69
CA VAL A 80 -14.46 0.92 3.65
C VAL A 80 -15.02 2.24 4.24
N GLU A 81 -15.51 2.22 5.46
CA GLU A 81 -15.97 3.43 6.15
C GLU A 81 -14.81 4.39 6.45
N LEU A 82 -13.68 3.85 6.90
CA LEU A 82 -12.57 4.60 7.49
C LEU A 82 -11.47 5.00 6.50
N PHE A 83 -11.20 4.15 5.50
CA PHE A 83 -10.05 4.30 4.61
C PHE A 83 -10.43 4.78 3.21
N ASP A 84 -9.53 5.56 2.60
CA ASP A 84 -9.59 5.99 1.21
C ASP A 84 -8.90 4.97 0.29
N TRP A 85 -7.93 4.24 0.84
CA TRP A 85 -7.13 3.24 0.15
C TRP A 85 -7.07 1.94 0.94
N ILE A 86 -7.12 0.82 0.22
CA ILE A 86 -6.80 -0.51 0.76
C ILE A 86 -5.65 -1.07 -0.07
N ASP A 87 -4.44 -1.04 0.51
CA ASP A 87 -3.20 -1.38 -0.20
C ASP A 87 -2.84 -2.87 -0.12
N SER A 88 -3.59 -3.64 0.67
CA SER A 88 -3.29 -5.03 1.04
C SER A 88 -4.28 -6.04 0.45
N VAL A 89 -4.84 -5.74 -0.73
CA VAL A 89 -5.77 -6.67 -1.39
C VAL A 89 -4.99 -7.84 -1.96
N ASP A 90 -5.33 -9.07 -1.52
CA ASP A 90 -4.58 -10.29 -1.81
C ASP A 90 -5.40 -11.37 -2.55
N SER A 91 -6.62 -11.05 -2.95
CA SER A 91 -7.49 -11.97 -3.68
C SER A 91 -8.62 -11.23 -4.40
N LEU A 92 -9.12 -11.82 -5.49
CA LEU A 92 -10.32 -11.35 -6.18
C LEU A 92 -11.52 -11.35 -5.23
N GLU A 93 -11.68 -12.40 -4.42
CA GLU A 93 -12.78 -12.51 -3.45
C GLU A 93 -12.79 -11.34 -2.44
N LEU A 94 -11.61 -10.91 -1.97
CA LEU A 94 -11.52 -9.75 -1.08
C LEU A 94 -11.88 -8.46 -1.82
N ALA A 95 -11.42 -8.28 -3.05
CA ALA A 95 -11.75 -7.11 -3.88
C ALA A 95 -13.27 -7.01 -4.14
N GLU A 96 -13.93 -8.14 -4.43
CA GLU A 96 -15.39 -8.21 -4.61
C GLU A 96 -16.14 -7.82 -3.33
N LYS A 97 -15.70 -8.31 -2.16
CA LYS A 97 -16.29 -7.93 -0.87
C LYS A 97 -16.14 -6.43 -0.58
N ILE A 98 -14.97 -5.86 -0.91
CA ILE A 98 -14.73 -4.42 -0.76
C ILE A 98 -15.65 -3.65 -1.71
N ASN A 99 -15.79 -4.09 -2.97
CA ASN A 99 -16.69 -3.46 -3.94
C ASN A 99 -18.14 -3.41 -3.44
N LEU A 100 -18.66 -4.53 -2.92
CA LEU A 100 -20.02 -4.58 -2.38
C LEU A 100 -20.20 -3.66 -1.16
N ALA A 101 -19.22 -3.62 -0.28
CA ALA A 101 -19.25 -2.72 0.89
C ALA A 101 -19.15 -1.25 0.48
N ALA A 102 -18.34 -0.93 -0.53
CA ALA A 102 -18.18 0.41 -1.08
C ALA A 102 -19.48 0.87 -1.77
N GLN A 103 -20.12 0.00 -2.54
CA GLN A 103 -21.42 0.25 -3.15
C GLN A 103 -22.48 0.59 -2.09
N ALA A 104 -22.56 -0.20 -1.02
CA ALA A 104 -23.53 0.02 0.06
C ALA A 104 -23.33 1.36 0.80
N GLN A 105 -22.12 1.94 0.72
CA GLN A 105 -21.77 3.22 1.34
C GLN A 105 -21.63 4.36 0.30
N SER A 106 -21.98 4.12 -0.96
CA SER A 106 -21.84 5.09 -2.07
C SER A 106 -20.43 5.67 -2.18
N LYS A 107 -19.41 4.84 -1.95
CA LYS A 107 -17.98 5.18 -2.02
C LYS A 107 -17.31 4.51 -3.21
N THR A 108 -16.17 5.05 -3.60
CA THR A 108 -15.17 4.37 -4.45
C THR A 108 -13.89 4.25 -3.65
N ILE A 109 -13.31 3.03 -3.58
CA ILE A 109 -12.10 2.74 -2.83
C ILE A 109 -10.93 2.56 -3.80
N ASN A 110 -9.84 3.29 -3.56
CA ASN A 110 -8.59 3.04 -4.26
C ASN A 110 -7.96 1.75 -3.74
N GLN A 111 -7.49 0.89 -4.64
CA GLN A 111 -6.90 -0.39 -4.27
C GLN A 111 -5.51 -0.57 -4.86
N LEU A 112 -4.61 -1.12 -4.05
CA LEU A 112 -3.40 -1.76 -4.53
C LEU A 112 -3.53 -3.27 -4.30
N ILE A 113 -3.00 -4.03 -5.24
CA ILE A 113 -2.94 -5.48 -5.11
C ILE A 113 -1.60 -5.86 -4.48
N GLN A 114 -1.69 -6.51 -3.33
CA GLN A 114 -0.51 -7.00 -2.65
C GLN A 114 0.00 -8.26 -3.33
N VAL A 115 1.27 -8.25 -3.72
CA VAL A 115 1.96 -9.36 -4.36
C VAL A 115 3.14 -9.82 -3.51
N ASN A 116 3.33 -11.15 -3.47
CA ASN A 116 4.46 -11.81 -2.83
C ASN A 116 5.26 -12.54 -3.90
N VAL A 117 6.34 -11.91 -4.36
CA VAL A 117 7.27 -12.49 -5.33
C VAL A 117 8.49 -13.12 -4.66
N SER A 118 8.68 -12.92 -3.34
CA SER A 118 9.82 -13.46 -2.59
C SER A 118 9.63 -14.90 -2.14
N GLY A 119 8.38 -15.37 -2.01
CA GLY A 119 8.05 -16.68 -1.48
C GLY A 119 8.11 -16.78 0.04
N GLU A 120 8.35 -15.69 0.76
CA GLU A 120 8.32 -15.71 2.22
C GLU A 120 6.90 -16.02 2.71
N ALA A 121 6.72 -17.19 3.36
CA ALA A 121 5.41 -17.69 3.79
C ALA A 121 4.72 -16.79 4.85
N SER A 122 5.48 -15.96 5.55
CA SER A 122 4.94 -15.02 6.54
C SER A 122 4.27 -13.79 5.91
N LYS A 123 4.43 -13.55 4.61
CA LYS A 123 3.87 -12.42 3.89
C LYS A 123 2.56 -12.79 3.22
N SER A 124 1.57 -11.90 3.37
CA SER A 124 0.32 -11.94 2.60
C SER A 124 0.54 -11.47 1.16
N GLY A 125 -0.44 -11.65 0.30
CA GLY A 125 -0.43 -11.22 -1.09
C GLY A 125 -0.64 -12.37 -2.06
N TYR A 126 -0.90 -12.04 -3.32
CA TYR A 126 -0.88 -13.04 -4.38
C TYR A 126 0.50 -13.68 -4.46
N MET A 127 0.56 -15.01 -4.29
CA MET A 127 1.81 -15.77 -4.37
C MET A 127 2.22 -15.87 -5.83
N LEU A 128 3.29 -15.17 -6.20
CA LEU A 128 3.74 -15.02 -7.59
C LEU A 128 5.23 -15.37 -7.77
N VAL A 129 5.73 -16.31 -7.00
CA VAL A 129 7.11 -16.81 -7.14
C VAL A 129 7.27 -17.49 -8.49
N GLY A 130 8.24 -17.04 -9.30
CA GLY A 130 8.55 -17.63 -10.60
C GLY A 130 7.50 -17.35 -11.68
N TRP A 131 6.65 -16.36 -11.51
CA TRP A 131 5.61 -15.99 -12.47
C TRP A 131 6.18 -15.69 -13.87
N GLU A 132 7.42 -15.24 -13.98
CA GLU A 132 8.10 -14.92 -15.25
C GLU A 132 8.25 -16.15 -16.16
N SER A 133 8.40 -17.32 -15.57
CA SER A 133 8.53 -18.61 -16.26
C SER A 133 7.28 -19.48 -16.18
N ASP A 134 6.34 -19.17 -15.29
CA ASP A 134 5.07 -19.88 -15.13
C ASP A 134 3.93 -19.12 -15.81
N ALA A 135 3.69 -19.42 -17.08
CA ALA A 135 2.63 -18.80 -17.87
C ALA A 135 1.22 -19.05 -17.31
N TYR A 136 0.98 -20.15 -16.57
CA TYR A 136 -0.30 -20.43 -15.96
C TYR A 136 -0.53 -19.51 -14.75
N LEU A 137 0.47 -19.38 -13.89
CA LEU A 137 0.44 -18.51 -12.72
C LEU A 137 0.18 -17.05 -13.13
N TYR A 138 0.97 -16.56 -14.11
CA TYR A 138 0.78 -15.20 -14.64
C TYR A 138 -0.61 -14.99 -15.23
N LYS A 139 -1.10 -15.89 -16.11
CA LYS A 139 -2.43 -15.75 -16.73
C LYS A 139 -3.56 -15.77 -15.72
N LYS A 140 -3.45 -16.58 -14.68
CA LYS A 140 -4.42 -16.62 -13.57
C LYS A 140 -4.47 -15.28 -12.85
N PHE A 141 -3.31 -14.74 -12.47
CA PHE A 141 -3.21 -13.44 -11.81
C PHE A 141 -3.73 -12.30 -12.70
N ALA A 142 -3.30 -12.25 -13.95
CA ALA A 142 -3.73 -11.24 -14.91
C ALA A 142 -5.25 -11.24 -15.14
N ARG A 143 -5.87 -12.44 -15.19
CA ARG A 143 -7.33 -12.56 -15.25
C ARG A 143 -7.99 -11.92 -14.03
N ASP A 144 -7.50 -12.20 -12.84
CA ASP A 144 -8.06 -11.65 -11.59
C ASP A 144 -7.90 -10.11 -11.57
N MET A 145 -6.74 -9.59 -12.01
CA MET A 145 -6.51 -8.14 -12.16
C MET A 145 -7.55 -7.46 -13.07
N ARG A 146 -7.83 -8.07 -14.21
CA ARG A 146 -8.85 -7.56 -15.15
C ARG A 146 -10.25 -7.59 -14.55
N GLN A 147 -10.59 -8.65 -13.81
CA GLN A 147 -11.88 -8.73 -13.11
C GLN A 147 -12.01 -7.66 -12.02
N ILE A 148 -10.96 -7.42 -11.25
CA ILE A 148 -10.92 -6.35 -10.25
C ILE A 148 -11.10 -4.97 -10.91
N ASN A 149 -10.45 -4.74 -12.04
CA ASN A 149 -10.55 -3.46 -12.77
C ASN A 149 -11.97 -3.16 -13.29
N LEU A 150 -12.83 -4.17 -13.42
CA LEU A 150 -14.23 -4.02 -13.84
C LEU A 150 -15.20 -3.74 -12.67
N LEU A 151 -14.74 -3.78 -11.42
CA LEU A 151 -15.56 -3.54 -10.24
C LEU A 151 -15.90 -2.05 -10.13
N ALA A 152 -17.19 -1.72 -10.17
CA ALA A 152 -17.67 -0.34 -10.35
C ALA A 152 -17.33 0.62 -9.20
N ASN A 153 -17.13 0.11 -7.98
CA ASN A 153 -16.84 0.89 -6.79
C ASN A 153 -15.38 0.73 -6.32
N ILE A 154 -14.53 0.21 -7.21
CA ILE A 154 -13.10 0.05 -7.00
C ILE A 154 -12.33 0.85 -8.05
N LYS A 155 -11.31 1.53 -7.61
CA LYS A 155 -10.29 2.10 -8.49
C LYS A 155 -8.99 1.32 -8.29
N LEU A 156 -8.69 0.42 -9.22
CA LEU A 156 -7.43 -0.31 -9.22
C LEU A 156 -6.30 0.65 -9.60
N CYS A 157 -5.36 0.88 -8.66
CA CYS A 157 -4.32 1.89 -8.81
C CYS A 157 -2.90 1.32 -9.02
N GLY A 158 -2.67 0.04 -8.69
CA GLY A 158 -1.33 -0.50 -8.82
C GLY A 158 -1.05 -1.72 -7.97
N LEU A 159 0.23 -1.93 -7.69
CA LEU A 159 0.74 -3.07 -6.92
C LEU A 159 1.41 -2.59 -5.62
N MET A 160 1.36 -3.45 -4.61
CA MET A 160 2.09 -3.28 -3.35
C MET A 160 2.89 -4.54 -3.05
N THR A 161 4.11 -4.37 -2.53
CA THR A 161 4.88 -5.50 -1.99
C THR A 161 5.62 -5.13 -0.72
N ILE A 162 5.96 -6.14 0.06
CA ILE A 162 6.79 -6.04 1.27
C ILE A 162 7.97 -6.99 1.08
N ALA A 163 9.18 -6.44 0.99
CA ALA A 163 10.39 -7.22 0.92
C ALA A 163 10.65 -8.03 2.21
N PRO A 164 11.46 -9.08 2.17
CA PRO A 164 11.86 -9.86 3.35
C PRO A 164 12.43 -8.98 4.47
N GLN A 165 12.11 -9.33 5.72
CA GLN A 165 12.40 -8.47 6.88
C GLN A 165 13.90 -8.38 7.22
N PHE A 166 14.69 -9.40 6.87
CA PHE A 166 16.10 -9.51 7.26
C PHE A 166 17.07 -9.30 6.10
N ALA A 167 16.57 -8.95 4.92
CA ALA A 167 17.41 -8.62 3.77
C ALA A 167 18.09 -7.27 3.98
N THR A 168 19.33 -7.13 3.55
CA THR A 168 19.95 -5.82 3.38
C THR A 168 19.23 -5.04 2.28
N ALA A 169 19.40 -3.72 2.21
CA ALA A 169 18.77 -2.90 1.18
C ALA A 169 19.05 -3.44 -0.24
N GLU A 170 20.28 -3.81 -0.55
CA GLU A 170 20.63 -4.35 -1.87
C GLU A 170 20.04 -5.74 -2.16
N GLU A 171 19.84 -6.57 -1.15
CA GLU A 171 19.19 -7.87 -1.30
C GLU A 171 17.71 -7.75 -1.63
N THR A 172 17.07 -6.62 -1.34
CA THR A 172 15.67 -6.36 -1.72
C THR A 172 15.53 -5.96 -3.19
N ARG A 173 16.59 -5.50 -3.86
CA ARG A 173 16.59 -5.03 -5.24
C ARG A 173 15.93 -6.00 -6.23
N PRO A 174 16.29 -7.30 -6.26
CA PRO A 174 15.64 -8.26 -7.18
C PRO A 174 14.13 -8.37 -6.95
N ILE A 175 13.66 -8.20 -5.70
CA ILE A 175 12.23 -8.22 -5.37
C ILE A 175 11.53 -7.02 -6.02
N PHE A 176 12.09 -5.82 -5.87
CA PHE A 176 11.50 -4.60 -6.42
C PHE A 176 11.54 -4.61 -7.96
N GLN A 177 12.64 -5.07 -8.56
CA GLN A 177 12.74 -5.27 -10.01
C GLN A 177 11.68 -6.21 -10.53
N ASN A 178 11.46 -7.32 -9.84
CA ASN A 178 10.46 -8.33 -10.22
C ASN A 178 9.04 -7.74 -10.19
N VAL A 179 8.69 -6.96 -9.16
CA VAL A 179 7.37 -6.31 -9.09
C VAL A 179 7.23 -5.22 -10.16
N LYS A 180 8.29 -4.48 -10.47
CA LYS A 180 8.30 -3.51 -11.57
C LYS A 180 8.09 -4.19 -12.93
N LEU A 181 8.76 -5.30 -13.18
CA LEU A 181 8.59 -6.10 -14.40
C LEU A 181 7.14 -6.63 -14.50
N LEU A 182 6.58 -7.12 -13.40
CA LEU A 182 5.19 -7.58 -13.36
C LEU A 182 4.20 -6.46 -13.73
N GLN A 183 4.38 -5.24 -13.17
CA GLN A 183 3.57 -4.08 -13.51
C GLN A 183 3.65 -3.76 -15.01
N GLN A 184 4.85 -3.70 -15.56
CA GLN A 184 5.09 -3.41 -16.98
C GLN A 184 4.41 -4.46 -17.87
N ARG A 185 4.62 -5.72 -17.57
CA ARG A 185 4.03 -6.83 -18.33
C ARG A 185 2.50 -6.80 -18.31
N LEU A 186 1.88 -6.50 -17.16
CA LEU A 186 0.43 -6.36 -17.07
C LEU A 186 -0.09 -5.21 -17.95
N GLN A 187 0.58 -4.07 -17.98
CA GLN A 187 0.16 -2.91 -18.77
C GLN A 187 0.42 -3.09 -20.27
N GLU A 188 1.45 -3.86 -20.63
CA GLU A 188 1.72 -4.25 -22.04
C GLU A 188 0.67 -5.22 -22.56
N ASP A 189 0.36 -6.27 -21.80
CA ASP A 189 -0.60 -7.29 -22.19
C ASP A 189 -2.07 -6.80 -22.10
N PHE A 190 -2.34 -5.83 -21.21
CA PHE A 190 -3.68 -5.31 -20.95
C PHE A 190 -3.67 -3.78 -20.81
N PRO A 191 -3.67 -3.04 -21.92
CA PRO A 191 -3.57 -1.57 -21.93
C PRO A 191 -4.73 -0.86 -21.19
N GLU A 192 -5.83 -1.56 -20.93
CA GLU A 192 -6.94 -1.08 -20.10
C GLU A 192 -6.60 -0.99 -18.60
N LEU A 193 -5.53 -1.67 -18.16
CA LEU A 193 -5.06 -1.61 -16.77
C LEU A 193 -4.15 -0.39 -16.55
N SER A 194 -4.69 0.62 -15.86
CA SER A 194 -3.88 1.74 -15.41
C SER A 194 -3.34 1.43 -14.01
N LEU A 195 -2.05 1.12 -13.90
CA LEU A 195 -1.39 0.73 -12.65
C LEU A 195 -0.26 1.71 -12.29
N PRO A 196 -0.54 3.01 -12.10
CA PRO A 196 0.52 4.02 -11.92
C PRO A 196 1.26 3.90 -10.59
N VAL A 197 0.72 3.17 -9.61
CA VAL A 197 1.30 3.09 -8.27
C VAL A 197 2.07 1.80 -8.07
N LEU A 198 3.34 1.94 -7.67
CA LEU A 198 4.14 0.89 -7.07
C LEU A 198 4.47 1.27 -5.63
N SER A 199 3.72 0.69 -4.68
CA SER A 199 3.94 0.88 -3.26
C SER A 199 4.92 -0.18 -2.76
N MET A 200 6.19 0.20 -2.65
CA MET A 200 7.27 -0.66 -2.18
C MET A 200 8.38 0.19 -1.55
N GLY A 201 9.15 -0.42 -0.65
CA GLY A 201 10.16 0.27 0.14
C GLY A 201 9.64 0.80 1.48
N MET A 202 10.43 0.54 2.50
CA MET A 202 10.23 0.96 3.89
C MET A 202 11.51 1.65 4.39
N SER A 203 11.58 1.97 5.68
CA SER A 203 12.67 2.77 6.26
C SER A 203 14.09 2.27 5.97
N GLU A 204 14.28 1.00 5.68
CA GLU A 204 15.60 0.40 5.47
C GLU A 204 15.97 0.23 4.00
N ASP A 205 15.00 0.22 3.09
CA ASP A 205 15.17 -0.15 1.69
C ASP A 205 14.47 0.80 0.69
N TYR A 206 13.91 1.92 1.17
CA TYR A 206 13.14 2.84 0.31
C TYR A 206 13.98 3.48 -0.80
N GLU A 207 15.28 3.72 -0.58
CA GLU A 207 16.16 4.29 -1.60
C GLU A 207 16.33 3.32 -2.77
N VAL A 208 16.61 2.03 -2.47
CA VAL A 208 16.67 0.97 -3.49
C VAL A 208 15.32 0.80 -4.19
N ALA A 209 14.22 0.85 -3.44
CA ALA A 209 12.88 0.77 -4.03
C ALA A 209 12.60 1.92 -5.01
N ILE A 210 13.05 3.14 -4.70
CA ILE A 210 12.93 4.31 -5.59
C ILE A 210 13.75 4.12 -6.88
N GLU A 211 14.97 3.63 -6.76
CA GLU A 211 15.82 3.32 -7.91
C GLU A 211 15.16 2.29 -8.83
N GLU A 212 14.43 1.33 -8.27
CA GLU A 212 13.68 0.31 -9.00
C GLU A 212 12.24 0.73 -9.39
N GLY A 213 11.92 2.02 -9.23
CA GLY A 213 10.70 2.62 -9.76
C GLY A 213 9.52 2.65 -8.80
N ALA A 214 9.74 2.59 -7.49
CA ALA A 214 8.68 2.88 -6.52
C ALA A 214 8.10 4.28 -6.76
N THR A 215 6.77 4.39 -6.72
CA THR A 215 6.05 5.67 -6.77
C THR A 215 5.41 6.03 -5.43
N MET A 216 5.44 5.08 -4.48
CA MET A 216 5.01 5.29 -3.10
C MET A 216 5.93 4.51 -2.17
N VAL A 217 6.44 5.17 -1.12
CA VAL A 217 7.24 4.55 -0.05
C VAL A 217 6.54 4.68 1.29
N ARG A 218 6.64 3.64 2.14
CA ARG A 218 5.96 3.57 3.44
C ARG A 218 6.95 3.73 4.58
N LEU A 219 7.08 4.93 5.09
CA LEU A 219 8.09 5.30 6.07
C LEU A 219 7.49 5.44 7.48
N GLY A 220 8.08 4.75 8.44
CA GLY A 220 7.71 4.83 9.86
C GLY A 220 8.94 5.16 10.71
N ARG A 221 9.82 4.21 10.94
CA ARG A 221 11.00 4.34 11.84
C ARG A 221 11.90 5.52 11.48
N ILE A 222 12.17 5.75 10.22
CA ILE A 222 13.02 6.87 9.80
C ILE A 222 12.41 8.25 10.11
N ILE A 223 11.08 8.36 10.18
CA ILE A 223 10.37 9.59 10.55
C ILE A 223 10.29 9.74 12.07
N LEU A 224 9.94 8.65 12.74
CA LEU A 224 9.52 8.64 14.15
C LEU A 224 10.65 8.32 15.13
N GLY A 225 11.78 7.81 14.63
CA GLY A 225 12.85 7.25 15.44
C GLY A 225 12.59 5.80 15.84
N GLU A 226 13.56 5.18 16.53
CA GLU A 226 13.40 3.82 17.06
C GLU A 226 12.31 3.76 18.12
N ARG A 227 11.60 2.64 18.18
CA ARG A 227 10.59 2.39 19.21
C ARG A 227 11.28 2.34 20.58
N ARG A 228 10.89 3.23 21.46
CA ARG A 228 11.24 3.16 22.89
C ARG A 228 10.41 2.11 23.59
#